data_56255e0b172a3bfc542a379a3cad42c2
#
_entry.id   56255e0b172a3bfc542a379a3cad42c2
#
_cell.length_a   1.000
_cell.length_b   1.000
_cell.length_c   1.000
_cell.angle_alpha   90.00
_cell.angle_beta   90.00
_cell.angle_gamma   90.00
#
_symmetry.space_group_name_H-M   'P 1'
#
loop_
_entity.id
_entity.type
_entity.pdbx_description
1 polymer ?
#
loop_
_entity_poly.entity_id
_entity_poly.type
_entity_poly.pdbx_seq_one_letter_code
_entity_poly.pdbx_strand_id
1 'polypeptide(L)'
;MNAYVCAMGALLSVKVAAFLWHRERLWQLACQLVSCWRQFEDADGGVRDMYRSQAARVVRYMQVMAAIPAMMWILEPLFSGGDEQSQGRSLPLPTWLPLTLQQSPTYEILYVLQVLIIIIAVAVSVYVNIFFAVLMLSIAAELHVLNNNMMAMGQCRDCEVPVRYEREEGRSRDQVTSSFLRTHRRQRVPKAAANKSLPSPVVVHMHKGSYDRMYHQLVKNIRHHQVILRSVEELQKAMTHSIFVLLFLNIFNICVVIFAGTTLLQKQADQVAMYKMLCSIPIYMYETGFFCVVGQTIIDQGERLSMSAFASTWLDGPRRLHRLLLVFMLRCARPPTITVGKTYTLSKRTFVRILNGSYTMFNMLYQFQRNK
;
A
#
# COMPACT_ATOMS: atom_id res chain seq x y z
N MET A 1 -16.42 14.40 27.08
CA MET A 1 -16.78 14.64 25.67
C MET A 1 -16.03 15.82 25.05
N ASN A 2 -15.96 16.98 25.68
CA ASN A 2 -15.28 18.18 25.14
C ASN A 2 -13.81 17.97 24.78
N ALA A 3 -13.03 17.27 25.64
CA ALA A 3 -11.63 16.98 25.39
C ALA A 3 -11.42 16.11 24.11
N TYR A 4 -12.33 15.18 23.83
CA TYR A 4 -12.29 14.35 22.64
C TYR A 4 -12.49 15.19 21.36
N VAL A 5 -13.51 16.07 21.36
CA VAL A 5 -13.79 16.97 20.23
C VAL A 5 -12.64 17.93 19.98
N CYS A 6 -12.04 18.49 21.04
CA CYS A 6 -10.85 19.34 20.93
C CYS A 6 -9.64 18.58 20.35
N ALA A 7 -9.42 17.35 20.80
CA ALA A 7 -8.33 16.49 20.28
C ALA A 7 -8.52 16.18 18.80
N MET A 8 -9.75 15.89 18.37
CA MET A 8 -10.08 15.66 16.95
C MET A 8 -9.91 16.90 16.08
N GLY A 9 -10.33 18.07 16.58
CA GLY A 9 -10.11 19.36 15.91
C GLY A 9 -8.62 19.69 15.76
N ALA A 10 -7.82 19.47 16.81
CA ALA A 10 -6.39 19.64 16.76
C ALA A 10 -5.72 18.69 15.76
N LEU A 11 -6.11 17.42 15.75
CA LEU A 11 -5.63 16.44 14.78
C LEU A 11 -5.90 16.88 13.34
N LEU A 12 -7.14 17.29 13.06
CA LEU A 12 -7.51 17.78 11.73
C LEU A 12 -6.68 19.00 11.34
N SER A 13 -6.52 19.97 12.24
CA SER A 13 -5.74 21.17 11.99
C SER A 13 -4.28 20.84 11.68
N VAL A 14 -3.66 19.93 12.41
CA VAL A 14 -2.29 19.45 12.15
C VAL A 14 -2.19 18.73 10.80
N LYS A 15 -3.15 17.86 10.46
CA LYS A 15 -3.20 17.17 9.16
C LYS A 15 -3.27 18.17 8.00
N VAL A 16 -4.19 19.14 8.09
CA VAL A 16 -4.39 20.15 7.04
C VAL A 16 -3.17 21.06 6.93
N ALA A 17 -2.63 21.55 8.03
CA ALA A 17 -1.44 22.38 8.04
C ALA A 17 -0.24 21.67 7.40
N ALA A 18 0.01 20.42 7.76
CA ALA A 18 1.09 19.63 7.18
C ALA A 18 0.87 19.36 5.66
N PHE A 19 -0.37 19.09 5.25
CA PHE A 19 -0.71 18.92 3.84
C PHE A 19 -0.48 20.21 3.04
N LEU A 20 -0.93 21.35 3.52
CA LEU A 20 -0.75 22.65 2.88
C LEU A 20 0.73 23.06 2.82
N TRP A 21 1.50 22.78 3.87
CA TRP A 21 2.95 23.05 3.91
C TRP A 21 3.72 22.27 2.84
N HIS A 22 3.30 21.04 2.59
CA HIS A 22 3.97 20.16 1.62
C HIS A 22 3.28 20.09 0.24
N ARG A 23 2.23 20.91 -0.01
CA ARG A 23 1.39 20.81 -1.22
C ARG A 23 2.18 20.81 -2.54
N GLU A 24 3.16 21.68 -2.66
CA GLU A 24 3.96 21.80 -3.89
C GLU A 24 4.79 20.54 -4.16
N ARG A 25 5.42 19.99 -3.11
CA ARG A 25 6.19 18.74 -3.22
C ARG A 25 5.28 17.55 -3.56
N LEU A 26 4.11 17.50 -2.92
CA LEU A 26 3.12 16.45 -3.18
C LEU A 26 2.57 16.52 -4.61
N TRP A 27 2.34 17.73 -5.11
CA TRP A 27 1.94 17.96 -6.49
C TRP A 27 3.03 17.53 -7.48
N GLN A 28 4.27 17.94 -7.25
CA GLN A 28 5.42 17.53 -8.08
C GLN A 28 5.60 16.01 -8.07
N LEU A 29 5.44 15.36 -6.91
CA LEU A 29 5.49 13.90 -6.80
C LEU A 29 4.36 13.23 -7.61
N ALA A 30 3.14 13.72 -7.53
CA ALA A 30 2.02 13.20 -8.33
C ALA A 30 2.29 13.34 -9.82
N CYS A 31 2.77 14.51 -10.28
CA CYS A 31 3.17 14.74 -11.67
C CYS A 31 4.32 13.82 -12.10
N GLN A 32 5.30 13.58 -11.22
CA GLN A 32 6.41 12.67 -11.49
C GLN A 32 5.93 11.22 -11.65
N LEU A 33 5.03 10.74 -10.80
CA LEU A 33 4.44 9.40 -10.92
C LEU A 33 3.62 9.24 -12.20
N VAL A 34 2.85 10.26 -12.59
CA VAL A 34 2.11 10.27 -13.87
C VAL A 34 3.07 10.25 -15.05
N SER A 35 4.19 10.99 -15.00
CA SER A 35 5.22 10.95 -16.04
C SER A 35 5.90 9.59 -16.14
N CYS A 36 6.15 8.91 -15.01
CA CYS A 36 6.64 7.53 -14.98
C CYS A 36 5.71 6.59 -15.75
N TRP A 37 4.40 6.71 -15.58
CA TRP A 37 3.43 5.88 -16.29
C TRP A 37 3.53 6.00 -17.83
N ARG A 38 3.89 7.18 -18.31
CA ARG A 38 4.06 7.43 -19.75
C ARG A 38 5.42 6.98 -20.27
N GLN A 39 6.45 7.07 -19.42
CA GLN A 39 7.83 6.81 -19.82
C GLN A 39 8.22 5.33 -19.76
N PHE A 40 7.67 4.59 -18.80
CA PHE A 40 8.00 3.18 -18.57
C PHE A 40 6.80 2.29 -18.90
N GLU A 41 6.99 1.40 -19.86
CA GLU A 41 5.98 0.43 -20.25
C GLU A 41 5.83 -0.68 -19.21
N ASP A 42 4.61 -1.19 -19.07
CA ASP A 42 4.28 -2.35 -18.27
C ASP A 42 4.32 -3.59 -19.17
N ALA A 43 5.27 -4.49 -18.95
CA ALA A 43 5.43 -5.69 -19.77
C ALA A 43 4.21 -6.61 -19.72
N ASP A 44 3.47 -6.66 -18.61
CA ASP A 44 2.25 -7.46 -18.44
C ASP A 44 0.97 -6.69 -18.84
N GLY A 45 1.06 -5.38 -19.03
CA GLY A 45 -0.05 -4.51 -19.46
C GLY A 45 -1.25 -4.39 -18.51
N GLY A 46 -1.23 -5.02 -17.31
CA GLY A 46 -2.37 -5.07 -16.41
C GLY A 46 -2.09 -4.69 -14.95
N VAL A 47 -0.82 -4.56 -14.56
CA VAL A 47 -0.44 -4.31 -13.17
C VAL A 47 -0.97 -2.96 -12.68
N ARG A 48 -0.83 -1.92 -13.47
CA ARG A 48 -1.29 -0.58 -13.11
C ARG A 48 -2.80 -0.51 -12.95
N ASP A 49 -3.56 -1.20 -13.81
CA ASP A 49 -5.03 -1.24 -13.72
C ASP A 49 -5.50 -2.05 -12.51
N MET A 50 -4.78 -3.11 -12.14
CA MET A 50 -5.00 -3.84 -10.90
C MET A 50 -4.86 -2.91 -9.67
N TYR A 51 -3.75 -2.15 -9.58
CA TYR A 51 -3.53 -1.22 -8.47
C TYR A 51 -4.52 -0.04 -8.49
N ARG A 52 -4.92 0.44 -9.66
CA ARG A 52 -5.98 1.46 -9.79
C ARG A 52 -7.31 0.96 -9.26
N SER A 53 -7.71 -0.27 -9.61
CA SER A 53 -8.92 -0.89 -9.10
C SER A 53 -8.85 -1.12 -7.58
N GLN A 54 -7.68 -1.50 -7.07
CA GLN A 54 -7.43 -1.62 -5.64
C GLN A 54 -7.53 -0.25 -4.94
N ALA A 55 -6.94 0.80 -5.49
CA ALA A 55 -7.05 2.16 -4.97
C ALA A 55 -8.52 2.62 -4.93
N ALA A 56 -9.29 2.38 -6.00
CA ALA A 56 -10.71 2.72 -6.05
C ALA A 56 -11.54 1.98 -4.98
N ARG A 57 -11.23 0.72 -4.69
CA ARG A 57 -11.86 -0.02 -3.58
C ARG A 57 -11.52 0.60 -2.24
N VAL A 58 -10.25 0.90 -2.00
CA VAL A 58 -9.77 1.53 -0.77
C VAL A 58 -10.45 2.87 -0.54
N VAL A 59 -10.53 3.71 -1.57
CA VAL A 59 -11.24 5.01 -1.51
C VAL A 59 -12.68 4.83 -1.05
N ARG A 60 -13.42 3.91 -1.66
CA ARG A 60 -14.80 3.62 -1.27
C ARG A 60 -14.92 3.14 0.17
N TYR A 61 -14.05 2.21 0.60
CA TYR A 61 -14.05 1.74 1.99
C TYR A 61 -13.75 2.87 2.98
N MET A 62 -12.77 3.72 2.71
CA MET A 62 -12.46 4.86 3.57
C MET A 62 -13.63 5.83 3.69
N GLN A 63 -14.33 6.11 2.58
CA GLN A 63 -15.50 6.98 2.59
C GLN A 63 -16.66 6.38 3.39
N VAL A 64 -16.98 5.09 3.18
CA VAL A 64 -18.06 4.41 3.90
C VAL A 64 -17.76 4.32 5.39
N MET A 65 -16.54 3.91 5.76
CA MET A 65 -16.14 3.78 7.16
C MET A 65 -16.13 5.12 7.91
N ALA A 66 -15.86 6.22 7.24
CA ALA A 66 -15.94 7.56 7.83
C ALA A 66 -17.36 8.12 7.89
N ALA A 67 -18.21 7.75 6.93
CA ALA A 67 -19.60 8.22 6.88
C ALA A 67 -20.45 7.65 8.03
N ILE A 68 -20.25 6.39 8.42
CA ILE A 68 -21.05 5.72 9.45
C ILE A 68 -21.05 6.49 10.78
N PRO A 69 -19.91 6.78 11.44
CA PRO A 69 -19.92 7.53 12.69
C PRO A 69 -20.29 8.99 12.50
N ALA A 70 -19.95 9.61 11.36
CA ALA A 70 -20.40 10.96 11.08
C ALA A 70 -21.94 11.04 11.09
N MET A 71 -22.61 10.07 10.46
CA MET A 71 -24.07 9.96 10.48
C MET A 71 -24.60 9.72 11.90
N MET A 72 -23.97 8.87 12.70
CA MET A 72 -24.36 8.64 14.09
C MET A 72 -24.29 9.94 14.93
N TRP A 73 -23.22 10.72 14.74
CA TRP A 73 -23.07 12.01 15.44
C TRP A 73 -24.12 13.05 15.01
N ILE A 74 -24.49 13.06 13.74
CA ILE A 74 -25.50 13.99 13.19
C ILE A 74 -26.89 13.58 13.63
N LEU A 75 -27.23 12.30 13.59
CA LEU A 75 -28.60 11.82 13.81
C LEU A 75 -28.99 11.73 15.30
N GLU A 76 -28.01 11.57 16.20
CA GLU A 76 -28.31 11.41 17.64
C GLU A 76 -29.21 12.49 18.23
N PRO A 77 -28.97 13.81 17.99
CA PRO A 77 -29.83 14.83 18.59
C PRO A 77 -31.29 14.70 18.14
N LEU A 78 -31.54 14.13 16.94
CA LEU A 78 -32.87 13.91 16.40
C LEU A 78 -33.61 12.75 17.10
N PHE A 79 -32.84 11.70 17.51
CA PHE A 79 -33.43 10.54 18.19
C PHE A 79 -33.51 10.72 19.72
N SER A 80 -32.61 11.50 20.30
CA SER A 80 -32.53 11.76 21.75
C SER A 80 -33.62 12.75 22.25
N GLY A 81 -34.30 13.45 21.35
CA GLY A 81 -35.34 14.45 21.68
C GLY A 81 -36.69 13.87 22.15
N GLY A 82 -36.81 12.53 22.28
CA GLY A 82 -38.04 11.85 22.69
C GLY A 82 -38.20 11.54 24.19
N ASP A 83 -37.14 11.67 24.98
CA ASP A 83 -37.20 11.41 26.42
C ASP A 83 -37.58 12.69 27.17
N GLU A 84 -38.80 12.75 27.67
CA GLU A 84 -39.40 13.85 28.42
C GLU A 84 -38.63 14.22 29.71
N GLN A 85 -37.58 13.44 30.11
CA GLN A 85 -36.82 13.70 31.34
C GLN A 85 -35.54 14.52 31.15
N SER A 86 -35.06 14.74 29.91
CA SER A 86 -33.91 15.60 29.66
C SER A 86 -34.36 16.99 29.22
N GLN A 87 -34.37 17.94 30.16
CA GLN A 87 -34.68 19.36 29.95
C GLN A 87 -33.70 20.08 29.02
N GLY A 88 -33.59 19.70 27.74
CA GLY A 88 -32.80 20.48 26.79
C GLY A 88 -32.56 19.75 25.47
N ARG A 89 -32.75 20.45 24.36
CA ARG A 89 -32.38 19.98 23.01
C ARG A 89 -30.88 19.78 22.95
N SER A 90 -30.41 18.56 22.71
CA SER A 90 -28.97 18.24 22.56
C SER A 90 -28.45 18.69 21.20
N LEU A 91 -27.20 19.13 21.14
CA LEU A 91 -26.48 19.48 19.91
C LEU A 91 -25.48 18.37 19.53
N PRO A 92 -25.15 18.19 18.23
CA PRO A 92 -24.21 17.20 17.78
C PRO A 92 -22.82 17.36 18.43
N LEU A 93 -22.36 18.61 18.61
CA LEU A 93 -21.10 18.91 19.29
C LEU A 93 -21.39 19.64 20.61
N PRO A 94 -20.72 19.25 21.73
CA PRO A 94 -20.85 19.94 22.98
C PRO A 94 -20.27 21.35 22.85
N THR A 95 -21.12 22.35 22.96
CA THR A 95 -20.72 23.75 22.90
C THR A 95 -21.00 24.44 24.23
N TRP A 96 -20.01 25.21 24.67
CA TRP A 96 -20.14 26.08 25.85
C TRP A 96 -20.35 27.49 25.36
N LEU A 97 -21.60 27.81 24.97
CA LEU A 97 -22.00 29.19 24.64
C LEU A 97 -22.91 29.76 25.75
N PRO A 98 -22.68 30.99 26.18
CA PRO A 98 -23.50 31.65 27.16
C PRO A 98 -24.83 32.21 26.56
N LEU A 99 -25.37 31.54 25.55
CA LEU A 99 -26.60 31.89 24.88
C LEU A 99 -27.73 30.97 25.36
N THR A 100 -28.95 31.46 25.37
CA THR A 100 -30.17 30.67 25.60
C THR A 100 -30.39 29.74 24.40
N LEU A 101 -29.67 28.59 24.44
CA LEU A 101 -29.57 27.60 23.34
C LEU A 101 -30.90 26.91 23.01
N GLN A 102 -31.97 27.18 23.82
CA GLN A 102 -33.26 26.49 23.69
C GLN A 102 -34.29 27.26 22.88
N GLN A 103 -34.01 28.52 22.49
CA GLN A 103 -34.95 29.36 21.74
C GLN A 103 -34.79 29.13 20.22
N SER A 104 -35.92 28.87 19.54
CA SER A 104 -36.03 28.97 18.09
C SER A 104 -35.90 30.45 17.67
N PRO A 105 -35.10 30.84 16.65
CA PRO A 105 -34.42 29.99 15.62
C PRO A 105 -32.94 29.67 15.93
N THR A 106 -32.40 30.04 17.10
CA THR A 106 -30.97 29.93 17.42
C THR A 106 -30.47 28.46 17.41
N TYR A 107 -31.31 27.54 17.93
CA TYR A 107 -30.97 26.10 17.94
C TYR A 107 -30.80 25.54 16.53
N GLU A 108 -31.79 25.82 15.65
CA GLU A 108 -31.79 25.28 14.28
C GLU A 108 -30.59 25.77 13.46
N ILE A 109 -30.27 27.06 13.60
CA ILE A 109 -29.10 27.66 12.92
C ILE A 109 -27.79 26.99 13.42
N LEU A 110 -27.65 26.84 14.75
CA LEU A 110 -26.47 26.25 15.35
C LEU A 110 -26.33 24.76 15.00
N TYR A 111 -27.44 24.03 14.97
CA TYR A 111 -27.47 22.63 14.55
C TYR A 111 -26.97 22.46 13.10
N VAL A 112 -27.55 23.24 12.16
CA VAL A 112 -27.15 23.20 10.75
C VAL A 112 -25.66 23.57 10.59
N LEU A 113 -25.20 24.60 11.32
CA LEU A 113 -23.79 24.99 11.27
C LEU A 113 -22.86 23.88 11.77
N GLN A 114 -23.20 23.21 12.87
CA GLN A 114 -22.42 22.09 13.39
C GLN A 114 -22.42 20.89 12.45
N VAL A 115 -23.55 20.56 11.83
CA VAL A 115 -23.62 19.49 10.81
C VAL A 115 -22.71 19.81 9.63
N LEU A 116 -22.72 21.05 9.13
CA LEU A 116 -21.81 21.45 8.05
C LEU A 116 -20.35 21.35 8.46
N ILE A 117 -19.99 21.78 9.67
CA ILE A 117 -18.63 21.65 10.21
C ILE A 117 -18.22 20.19 10.28
N ILE A 118 -19.05 19.28 10.77
CA ILE A 118 -18.76 17.85 10.86
C ILE A 118 -18.52 17.27 9.45
N ILE A 119 -19.40 17.55 8.50
CA ILE A 119 -19.29 17.05 7.11
C ILE A 119 -17.98 17.53 6.48
N ILE A 120 -17.67 18.83 6.58
CA ILE A 120 -16.45 19.39 6.01
C ILE A 120 -15.21 18.78 6.69
N ALA A 121 -15.19 18.68 8.02
CA ALA A 121 -14.08 18.14 8.79
C ALA A 121 -13.79 16.68 8.41
N VAL A 122 -14.83 15.84 8.34
CA VAL A 122 -14.72 14.44 7.94
C VAL A 122 -14.25 14.33 6.49
N ALA A 123 -14.85 15.09 5.58
CA ALA A 123 -14.46 15.08 4.17
C ALA A 123 -12.98 15.45 3.98
N VAL A 124 -12.54 16.54 4.58
CA VAL A 124 -11.14 16.98 4.48
C VAL A 124 -10.18 15.93 5.06
N SER A 125 -10.49 15.36 6.24
CA SER A 125 -9.66 14.31 6.85
C SER A 125 -9.54 13.09 5.94
N VAL A 126 -10.64 12.62 5.38
CA VAL A 126 -10.70 11.44 4.51
C VAL A 126 -9.96 11.69 3.20
N TYR A 127 -10.14 12.85 2.56
CA TYR A 127 -9.46 13.17 1.30
C TYR A 127 -7.95 13.29 1.45
N VAL A 128 -7.44 13.85 2.56
CA VAL A 128 -6.00 13.88 2.84
C VAL A 128 -5.44 12.46 2.96
N ASN A 129 -6.12 11.58 3.69
CA ASN A 129 -5.71 10.19 3.83
C ASN A 129 -5.75 9.41 2.51
N ILE A 130 -6.81 9.60 1.72
CA ILE A 130 -6.96 9.01 0.38
C ILE A 130 -5.80 9.45 -0.52
N PHE A 131 -5.45 10.72 -0.51
CA PHE A 131 -4.38 11.25 -1.34
C PHE A 131 -3.04 10.55 -1.04
N PHE A 132 -2.66 10.44 0.23
CA PHE A 132 -1.46 9.72 0.63
C PHE A 132 -1.52 8.23 0.29
N ALA A 133 -2.68 7.61 0.49
CA ALA A 133 -2.92 6.20 0.16
C ALA A 133 -2.72 5.92 -1.32
N VAL A 134 -3.26 6.76 -2.20
CA VAL A 134 -3.13 6.63 -3.65
C VAL A 134 -1.68 6.81 -4.09
N LEU A 135 -0.95 7.77 -3.52
CA LEU A 135 0.48 7.94 -3.81
C LEU A 135 1.30 6.72 -3.42
N MET A 136 1.07 6.15 -2.22
CA MET A 136 1.76 4.94 -1.77
C MET A 136 1.44 3.74 -2.67
N LEU A 137 0.17 3.54 -3.05
CA LEU A 137 -0.25 2.47 -3.96
C LEU A 137 0.35 2.65 -5.36
N SER A 138 0.46 3.89 -5.85
CA SER A 138 1.11 4.19 -7.13
C SER A 138 2.60 3.83 -7.11
N ILE A 139 3.31 4.10 -6.02
CA ILE A 139 4.71 3.68 -5.85
C ILE A 139 4.83 2.16 -5.80
N ALA A 140 3.94 1.47 -5.08
CA ALA A 140 3.91 0.02 -5.04
C ALA A 140 3.63 -0.59 -6.42
N ALA A 141 2.76 0.03 -7.22
CA ALA A 141 2.49 -0.35 -8.60
C ALA A 141 3.73 -0.24 -9.48
N GLU A 142 4.46 0.90 -9.41
CA GLU A 142 5.68 1.08 -10.21
C GLU A 142 6.80 0.10 -9.81
N LEU A 143 6.92 -0.24 -8.52
CA LEU A 143 7.83 -1.30 -8.08
C LEU A 143 7.43 -2.68 -8.63
N HIS A 144 6.13 -2.97 -8.70
CA HIS A 144 5.64 -4.22 -9.28
C HIS A 144 5.88 -4.27 -10.79
N VAL A 145 5.60 -3.18 -11.52
CA VAL A 145 5.94 -3.07 -12.95
C VAL A 145 7.44 -3.28 -13.18
N LEU A 146 8.28 -2.69 -12.35
CA LEU A 146 9.73 -2.87 -12.43
C LEU A 146 10.14 -4.33 -12.20
N ASN A 147 9.51 -5.03 -11.24
CA ASN A 147 9.72 -6.45 -11.00
C ASN A 147 9.40 -7.29 -12.24
N ASN A 148 8.25 -7.05 -12.87
CA ASN A 148 7.83 -7.76 -14.07
C ASN A 148 8.76 -7.47 -15.26
N ASN A 149 9.16 -6.20 -15.44
CA ASN A 149 10.11 -5.82 -16.48
C ASN A 149 11.49 -6.48 -16.30
N MET A 150 11.93 -6.66 -15.04
CA MET A 150 13.18 -7.39 -14.74
C MET A 150 13.04 -8.89 -15.04
N MET A 151 11.90 -9.51 -14.70
CA MET A 151 11.64 -10.93 -15.03
C MET A 151 11.53 -11.12 -16.55
N ALA A 152 10.85 -10.23 -17.26
CA ALA A 152 10.69 -10.29 -18.72
C ALA A 152 12.05 -10.21 -19.46
N MET A 153 13.03 -9.49 -18.91
CA MET A 153 14.40 -9.49 -19.44
C MET A 153 15.01 -10.90 -19.47
N GLY A 154 14.66 -11.76 -18.51
CA GLY A 154 15.12 -13.15 -18.47
C GLY A 154 14.43 -14.06 -19.48
N GLN A 155 13.18 -13.77 -19.80
CA GLN A 155 12.34 -14.62 -20.67
C GLN A 155 12.52 -14.34 -22.17
N CYS A 156 13.11 -13.22 -22.54
CA CYS A 156 13.43 -12.90 -23.95
C CYS A 156 14.43 -13.89 -24.62
N ARG A 157 14.84 -14.94 -23.88
CA ARG A 157 15.72 -16.01 -24.37
C ARG A 157 15.01 -17.03 -25.24
N ASP A 158 13.69 -17.17 -25.11
CA ASP A 158 12.91 -18.21 -25.79
C ASP A 158 12.24 -17.75 -27.10
N CYS A 159 12.34 -16.48 -27.45
CA CYS A 159 11.86 -15.97 -28.72
C CYS A 159 12.96 -16.10 -29.79
N GLU A 160 12.90 -17.22 -30.55
CA GLU A 160 13.51 -17.44 -31.82
C GLU A 160 15.03 -17.62 -31.91
N VAL A 161 15.46 -18.80 -31.53
CA VAL A 161 16.54 -19.43 -32.31
C VAL A 161 15.90 -20.53 -33.14
N PRO A 162 15.63 -20.33 -34.46
CA PRO A 162 15.45 -21.46 -35.34
C PRO A 162 16.78 -22.21 -35.30
N VAL A 163 16.76 -23.38 -34.68
CA VAL A 163 17.89 -24.32 -34.73
C VAL A 163 18.03 -24.74 -36.18
N ARG A 164 18.78 -23.96 -36.96
CA ARG A 164 19.24 -24.36 -38.27
C ARG A 164 20.31 -25.41 -38.02
N TYR A 165 19.91 -26.67 -38.02
CA TYR A 165 20.80 -27.75 -38.20
C TYR A 165 21.44 -27.61 -39.59
N GLU A 166 22.62 -27.03 -39.72
CA GLU A 166 23.43 -27.25 -40.89
C GLU A 166 23.85 -28.71 -40.82
N ARG A 167 23.07 -29.54 -41.54
CA ARG A 167 23.44 -30.91 -41.90
C ARG A 167 24.61 -30.78 -42.87
N GLU A 168 25.82 -31.03 -42.43
CA GLU A 168 26.92 -31.34 -43.34
C GLU A 168 26.47 -32.51 -44.19
N GLU A 169 26.07 -32.26 -45.44
CA GLU A 169 25.85 -33.24 -46.49
C GLU A 169 27.21 -33.81 -46.88
N GLY A 170 27.63 -34.87 -46.17
CA GLY A 170 28.55 -35.86 -46.72
C GLY A 170 27.82 -36.63 -47.82
N ARG A 171 28.20 -36.33 -49.03
CA ARG A 171 27.87 -36.95 -50.29
C ARG A 171 27.94 -38.48 -50.24
N SER A 172 26.79 -39.20 -50.32
CA SER A 172 26.74 -40.50 -50.96
C SER A 172 25.33 -40.80 -51.45
N ARG A 173 25.31 -41.15 -52.68
CA ARG A 173 24.22 -41.56 -53.56
C ARG A 173 23.69 -42.92 -53.09
N ASP A 174 22.38 -43.09 -53.05
CA ASP A 174 21.63 -44.13 -53.74
C ASP A 174 20.23 -44.35 -53.10
N GLN A 175 19.28 -44.06 -53.90
CA GLN A 175 18.04 -44.77 -54.25
C GLN A 175 17.14 -45.46 -53.23
N VAL A 176 15.86 -45.10 -53.34
CA VAL A 176 14.66 -45.93 -53.55
C VAL A 176 13.72 -46.21 -52.36
N THR A 177 12.53 -45.74 -52.53
CA THR A 177 11.19 -46.29 -52.23
C THR A 177 10.62 -46.33 -50.82
N SER A 178 9.58 -45.58 -50.69
CA SER A 178 8.18 -45.91 -50.38
C SER A 178 7.78 -46.61 -49.10
N SER A 179 6.76 -46.01 -48.56
CA SER A 179 5.53 -46.57 -47.96
C SER A 179 5.47 -46.91 -46.47
N PHE A 180 4.63 -46.16 -45.84
CA PHE A 180 3.40 -46.55 -45.13
C PHE A 180 3.44 -47.34 -43.83
N LEU A 181 2.64 -46.85 -42.90
CA LEU A 181 1.82 -47.52 -41.86
C LEU A 181 2.42 -47.82 -40.46
N ARG A 182 1.81 -47.10 -39.50
CA ARG A 182 1.09 -47.57 -38.31
C ARG A 182 1.60 -48.84 -37.63
N THR A 183 1.93 -48.82 -36.34
CA THR A 183 1.14 -49.41 -35.27
C THR A 183 1.97 -49.54 -33.96
N HIS A 184 1.25 -49.44 -32.86
CA HIS A 184 1.61 -49.78 -31.48
C HIS A 184 2.46 -51.03 -31.34
N ARG A 185 3.47 -50.98 -30.41
CA ARG A 185 3.63 -51.98 -29.36
C ARG A 185 4.73 -51.71 -28.36
N ARG A 186 4.43 -51.84 -27.10
CA ARG A 186 5.27 -52.07 -25.94
C ARG A 186 6.36 -53.10 -26.24
N GLN A 187 7.62 -52.85 -25.84
CA GLN A 187 8.43 -53.90 -25.17
C GLN A 187 9.85 -53.45 -24.83
N ARG A 188 10.19 -53.68 -23.55
CA ARG A 188 11.45 -54.19 -23.01
C ARG A 188 12.78 -53.45 -23.25
N VAL A 189 13.33 -53.07 -22.07
CA VAL A 189 14.74 -52.71 -21.84
C VAL A 189 15.66 -53.86 -22.24
N PRO A 190 16.80 -53.58 -22.90
CA PRO A 190 18.02 -54.30 -22.70
C PRO A 190 19.11 -53.39 -22.12
N LYS A 191 19.74 -53.89 -21.04
CA LYS A 191 21.04 -53.45 -20.59
C LYS A 191 22.10 -53.85 -21.64
N ALA A 192 22.95 -52.94 -22.03
CA ALA A 192 24.38 -53.02 -22.22
C ALA A 192 24.86 -52.04 -23.32
N ALA A 193 25.67 -51.12 -22.97
CA ALA A 193 26.98 -50.82 -23.51
C ALA A 193 27.43 -49.41 -23.15
N ALA A 194 28.46 -49.36 -22.41
CA ALA A 194 29.26 -48.21 -22.05
C ALA A 194 29.86 -47.54 -23.31
N ASN A 195 30.14 -46.25 -23.19
CA ASN A 195 30.79 -45.35 -24.14
C ASN A 195 29.83 -44.65 -25.14
N LYS A 196 29.13 -43.63 -24.61
CA LYS A 196 28.84 -42.43 -25.41
C LYS A 196 29.40 -41.23 -24.68
N SER A 197 30.45 -40.67 -25.30
CA SER A 197 31.00 -39.37 -24.96
C SER A 197 29.88 -38.37 -24.65
N LEU A 198 29.94 -37.76 -23.46
CA LEU A 198 29.10 -36.65 -23.06
C LEU A 198 29.08 -35.61 -24.21
N PRO A 199 27.94 -35.18 -24.70
CA PRO A 199 27.92 -34.09 -25.66
C PRO A 199 28.52 -32.88 -24.94
N SER A 200 29.54 -32.31 -25.53
CA SER A 200 30.15 -31.05 -25.10
C SER A 200 29.04 -30.01 -24.93
N PRO A 201 29.09 -29.15 -23.85
CA PRO A 201 28.10 -28.15 -23.64
C PRO A 201 28.00 -27.25 -24.87
N VAL A 202 26.83 -27.23 -25.51
CA VAL A 202 26.54 -26.35 -26.64
C VAL A 202 26.65 -24.93 -26.11
N VAL A 203 27.75 -24.27 -26.35
CA VAL A 203 27.93 -22.83 -26.07
C VAL A 203 27.05 -22.10 -27.08
N VAL A 204 25.84 -21.73 -26.64
CA VAL A 204 24.93 -20.88 -27.42
C VAL A 204 25.54 -19.49 -27.48
N HIS A 205 26.23 -19.16 -28.57
CA HIS A 205 26.68 -17.79 -28.85
C HIS A 205 25.46 -16.93 -29.16
N MET A 206 24.96 -16.20 -28.17
CA MET A 206 23.93 -15.18 -28.41
C MET A 206 24.46 -14.06 -29.33
N HIS A 207 23.66 -13.65 -30.29
CA HIS A 207 24.01 -12.56 -31.21
C HIS A 207 24.31 -11.25 -30.44
N LYS A 208 25.36 -10.53 -30.83
CA LYS A 208 25.81 -9.25 -30.27
C LYS A 208 24.65 -8.23 -30.08
N GLY A 209 23.70 -8.19 -31.03
CA GLY A 209 22.53 -7.32 -30.96
C GLY A 209 21.50 -7.68 -29.88
N SER A 210 21.47 -8.92 -29.37
CA SER A 210 20.60 -9.32 -28.25
C SER A 210 21.16 -8.81 -26.91
N TYR A 211 22.47 -8.82 -26.75
CA TYR A 211 23.13 -8.28 -25.56
C TYR A 211 23.01 -6.76 -25.47
N ASP A 212 23.09 -6.04 -26.58
CA ASP A 212 22.92 -4.59 -26.60
C ASP A 212 21.48 -4.20 -26.22
N ARG A 213 20.47 -4.92 -26.70
CA ARG A 213 19.07 -4.74 -26.28
C ARG A 213 18.89 -4.97 -24.78
N MET A 214 19.41 -6.07 -24.25
CA MET A 214 19.34 -6.41 -22.82
C MET A 214 20.06 -5.38 -21.94
N TYR A 215 21.20 -4.87 -22.38
CA TYR A 215 21.91 -3.79 -21.72
C TYR A 215 21.07 -2.50 -21.67
N HIS A 216 20.45 -2.11 -22.78
CA HIS A 216 19.59 -0.92 -22.83
C HIS A 216 18.33 -1.08 -21.96
N GLN A 217 17.73 -2.26 -21.93
CA GLN A 217 16.60 -2.55 -21.04
C GLN A 217 17.03 -2.47 -19.56
N LEU A 218 18.19 -3.04 -19.20
CA LEU A 218 18.72 -2.94 -17.84
C LEU A 218 18.93 -1.47 -17.44
N VAL A 219 19.54 -0.66 -18.31
CA VAL A 219 19.73 0.78 -18.05
C VAL A 219 18.39 1.49 -17.88
N LYS A 220 17.36 1.17 -18.71
CA LYS A 220 16.00 1.71 -18.57
C LYS A 220 15.40 1.33 -17.22
N ASN A 221 15.52 0.07 -16.78
CA ASN A 221 15.03 -0.41 -15.50
C ASN A 221 15.77 0.23 -14.30
N ILE A 222 17.07 0.44 -14.41
CA ILE A 222 17.85 1.16 -13.38
C ILE A 222 17.35 2.61 -13.24
N ARG A 223 17.13 3.31 -14.35
CA ARG A 223 16.56 4.68 -14.32
C ARG A 223 15.16 4.68 -13.69
N HIS A 224 14.32 3.73 -14.03
CA HIS A 224 13.00 3.56 -13.42
C HIS A 224 13.13 3.38 -11.91
N HIS A 225 13.99 2.48 -11.44
CA HIS A 225 14.25 2.28 -10.02
C HIS A 225 14.72 3.56 -9.31
N GLN A 226 15.62 4.33 -9.92
CA GLN A 226 16.08 5.61 -9.36
C GLN A 226 14.95 6.62 -9.20
N VAL A 227 14.03 6.70 -10.17
CA VAL A 227 12.86 7.57 -10.08
C VAL A 227 11.92 7.12 -8.97
N ILE A 228 11.68 5.81 -8.84
CA ILE A 228 10.86 5.25 -7.75
C ILE A 228 11.48 5.57 -6.38
N LEU A 229 12.79 5.36 -6.20
CA LEU A 229 13.47 5.66 -4.94
C LEU A 229 13.36 7.14 -4.56
N ARG A 230 13.54 8.04 -5.53
CA ARG A 230 13.33 9.48 -5.32
C ARG A 230 11.88 9.77 -4.93
N SER A 231 10.92 9.14 -5.57
CA SER A 231 9.49 9.28 -5.24
C SER A 231 9.18 8.81 -3.81
N VAL A 232 9.77 7.70 -3.36
CA VAL A 232 9.65 7.24 -1.97
C VAL A 232 10.25 8.25 -1.00
N GLU A 233 11.41 8.81 -1.31
CA GLU A 233 12.08 9.79 -0.45
C GLU A 233 11.28 11.09 -0.32
N GLU A 234 10.74 11.63 -1.42
CA GLU A 234 9.89 12.82 -1.40
C GLU A 234 8.57 12.57 -0.66
N LEU A 235 7.94 11.41 -0.90
CA LEU A 235 6.75 11.00 -0.16
C LEU A 235 7.04 10.89 1.33
N GLN A 236 8.15 10.26 1.71
CA GLN A 236 8.56 10.14 3.10
C GLN A 236 8.75 11.49 3.78
N LYS A 237 9.42 12.45 3.12
CA LYS A 237 9.61 13.81 3.65
C LYS A 237 8.28 14.50 3.92
N ALA A 238 7.30 14.34 3.02
CA ALA A 238 5.98 14.94 3.16
C ALA A 238 5.12 14.26 4.24
N MET A 239 5.24 12.93 4.38
CA MET A 239 4.36 12.13 5.23
C MET A 239 4.86 11.93 6.65
N THR A 240 6.18 12.03 6.90
CA THR A 240 6.79 11.63 8.18
C THR A 240 6.11 12.26 9.39
N HIS A 241 5.86 13.55 9.36
CA HIS A 241 5.23 14.27 10.49
C HIS A 241 3.73 14.02 10.55
N SER A 242 3.03 14.08 9.41
CA SER A 242 1.57 13.89 9.36
C SER A 242 1.15 12.51 9.82
N ILE A 243 1.82 11.46 9.33
CA ILE A 243 1.49 10.08 9.71
C ILE A 243 1.93 9.78 11.13
N PHE A 244 3.04 10.33 11.60
CA PHE A 244 3.46 10.15 12.99
C PHE A 244 2.39 10.69 13.95
N VAL A 245 1.95 11.91 13.74
CA VAL A 245 0.90 12.53 14.56
C VAL A 245 -0.40 11.74 14.45
N LEU A 246 -0.77 11.31 13.24
CA LEU A 246 -1.95 10.48 13.01
C LEU A 246 -1.89 9.17 13.82
N LEU A 247 -0.81 8.41 13.71
CA LEU A 247 -0.66 7.14 14.41
C LEU A 247 -0.67 7.33 15.93
N PHE A 248 0.04 8.34 16.43
CA PHE A 248 0.09 8.66 17.85
C PHE A 248 -1.29 9.02 18.40
N LEU A 249 -2.02 9.90 17.70
CA LEU A 249 -3.35 10.31 18.13
C LEU A 249 -4.38 9.20 17.97
N ASN A 250 -4.26 8.34 16.97
CA ASN A 250 -5.13 7.16 16.86
C ASN A 250 -4.94 6.19 18.03
N ILE A 251 -3.69 5.94 18.47
CA ILE A 251 -3.42 5.15 19.66
C ILE A 251 -4.08 5.80 20.88
N PHE A 252 -3.87 7.08 21.07
CA PHE A 252 -4.43 7.82 22.19
C PHE A 252 -5.97 7.78 22.17
N ASN A 253 -6.59 8.03 21.00
CA ASN A 253 -8.05 7.97 20.86
C ASN A 253 -8.61 6.58 21.19
N ILE A 254 -7.97 5.51 20.71
CA ILE A 254 -8.39 4.13 21.03
C ILE A 254 -8.36 3.90 22.54
N CYS A 255 -7.27 4.31 23.21
CA CYS A 255 -7.16 4.18 24.68
C CYS A 255 -8.26 4.96 25.40
N VAL A 256 -8.50 6.22 25.00
CA VAL A 256 -9.54 7.08 25.60
C VAL A 256 -10.93 6.50 25.38
N VAL A 257 -11.22 6.00 24.19
CA VAL A 257 -12.54 5.43 23.86
C VAL A 257 -12.80 4.17 24.68
N ILE A 258 -11.82 3.26 24.78
CA ILE A 258 -11.96 2.05 25.57
C ILE A 258 -12.12 2.40 27.05
N PHE A 259 -11.32 3.32 27.57
CA PHE A 259 -11.42 3.78 28.96
C PHE A 259 -12.76 4.42 29.27
N ALA A 260 -13.23 5.34 28.42
CA ALA A 260 -14.55 5.98 28.57
C ALA A 260 -15.68 4.96 28.46
N GLY A 261 -15.58 3.99 27.55
CA GLY A 261 -16.56 2.91 27.41
C GLY A 261 -16.66 2.05 28.68
N THR A 262 -15.52 1.67 29.29
CA THR A 262 -15.53 0.91 30.56
C THR A 262 -16.11 1.69 31.73
N THR A 263 -15.84 3.00 31.81
CA THR A 263 -16.41 3.84 32.88
C THR A 263 -17.91 4.06 32.73
N LEU A 264 -18.42 4.19 31.50
CA LEU A 264 -19.85 4.30 31.20
C LEU A 264 -20.60 2.99 31.52
N LEU A 265 -20.00 1.84 31.20
CA LEU A 265 -20.56 0.52 31.53
C LEU A 265 -20.70 0.34 33.05
N GLN A 266 -19.70 0.76 33.85
CA GLN A 266 -19.73 0.66 35.31
C GLN A 266 -20.79 1.56 35.94
N LYS A 267 -21.07 2.72 35.35
CA LYS A 267 -22.02 3.70 35.88
C LYS A 267 -23.46 3.51 35.40
N GLN A 268 -23.72 2.49 34.56
CA GLN A 268 -25.00 2.29 33.87
C GLN A 268 -25.51 3.57 33.19
N ALA A 269 -24.57 4.44 32.80
CA ALA A 269 -24.86 5.71 32.16
C ALA A 269 -25.17 5.51 30.67
N ASP A 270 -25.65 6.53 30.05
CA ASP A 270 -26.08 6.70 28.66
C ASP A 270 -25.50 5.69 27.63
N GLN A 271 -26.31 4.68 27.30
CA GLN A 271 -25.91 3.60 26.36
C GLN A 271 -25.61 4.16 24.96
N VAL A 272 -26.28 5.23 24.54
CA VAL A 272 -26.11 5.86 23.24
C VAL A 272 -24.71 6.47 23.13
N ALA A 273 -24.24 7.18 24.16
CA ALA A 273 -22.89 7.72 24.21
C ALA A 273 -21.82 6.61 24.12
N MET A 274 -22.06 5.46 24.77
CA MET A 274 -21.19 4.31 24.70
C MET A 274 -21.09 3.74 23.28
N TYR A 275 -22.23 3.51 22.61
CA TYR A 275 -22.25 3.00 21.24
C TYR A 275 -21.54 3.94 20.26
N LYS A 276 -21.71 5.24 20.38
CA LYS A 276 -20.99 6.23 19.56
C LYS A 276 -19.46 6.09 19.67
N MET A 277 -18.97 5.98 20.90
CA MET A 277 -17.56 5.81 21.13
C MET A 277 -17.05 4.49 20.57
N LEU A 278 -17.75 3.38 20.79
CA LEU A 278 -17.36 2.06 20.29
C LEU A 278 -17.33 2.00 18.76
N CYS A 279 -18.29 2.65 18.08
CA CYS A 279 -18.34 2.72 16.61
C CYS A 279 -17.16 3.48 16.00
N SER A 280 -16.43 4.30 16.76
CA SER A 280 -15.24 4.99 16.26
C SER A 280 -13.98 4.12 16.23
N ILE A 281 -13.90 3.05 17.03
CA ILE A 281 -12.72 2.16 17.12
C ILE A 281 -12.37 1.52 15.76
N PRO A 282 -13.34 0.92 15.01
CA PRO A 282 -13.04 0.30 13.72
C PRO A 282 -12.40 1.24 12.73
N ILE A 283 -12.75 2.53 12.76
CA ILE A 283 -12.19 3.54 11.86
C ILE A 283 -10.71 3.77 12.16
N TYR A 284 -10.35 4.00 13.43
CA TYR A 284 -8.96 4.22 13.81
C TYR A 284 -8.11 2.99 13.53
N MET A 285 -8.68 1.79 13.74
CA MET A 285 -8.03 0.52 13.41
C MET A 285 -7.81 0.39 11.90
N TYR A 286 -8.83 0.67 11.12
CA TYR A 286 -8.76 0.59 9.66
C TYR A 286 -7.76 1.60 9.09
N GLU A 287 -7.81 2.88 9.51
CA GLU A 287 -6.91 3.93 9.06
C GLU A 287 -5.44 3.57 9.36
N THR A 288 -5.15 3.18 10.60
CA THR A 288 -3.81 2.77 11.02
C THR A 288 -3.32 1.52 10.30
N GLY A 289 -4.16 0.48 10.25
CA GLY A 289 -3.85 -0.79 9.60
C GLY A 289 -3.62 -0.64 8.11
N PHE A 290 -4.42 0.20 7.46
CA PHE A 290 -4.30 0.44 6.02
C PHE A 290 -2.93 1.02 5.64
N PHE A 291 -2.47 2.09 6.30
CA PHE A 291 -1.15 2.67 6.03
C PHE A 291 -0.03 1.66 6.28
N CYS A 292 -0.13 0.85 7.33
CA CYS A 292 0.83 -0.20 7.63
C CYS A 292 0.86 -1.31 6.57
N VAL A 293 -0.31 -1.71 6.05
CA VAL A 293 -0.41 -2.74 4.99
C VAL A 293 0.16 -2.23 3.67
N VAL A 294 -0.17 -0.99 3.26
CA VAL A 294 0.37 -0.42 2.02
C VAL A 294 1.88 -0.17 2.14
N GLY A 295 2.35 0.28 3.31
CA GLY A 295 3.78 0.39 3.59
C GLY A 295 4.51 -0.94 3.47
N GLN A 296 3.91 -2.02 4.01
CA GLN A 296 4.44 -3.38 3.85
C GLN A 296 4.47 -3.82 2.38
N THR A 297 3.45 -3.48 1.58
CA THR A 297 3.43 -3.81 0.14
C THR A 297 4.62 -3.19 -0.60
N ILE A 298 5.00 -1.95 -0.27
CA ILE A 298 6.19 -1.30 -0.85
C ILE A 298 7.46 -2.07 -0.48
N ILE A 299 7.59 -2.49 0.78
CA ILE A 299 8.73 -3.30 1.25
C ILE A 299 8.78 -4.64 0.51
N ASP A 300 7.66 -5.36 0.47
CA ASP A 300 7.56 -6.68 -0.16
C ASP A 300 7.92 -6.62 -1.66
N GLN A 301 7.46 -5.58 -2.39
CA GLN A 301 7.82 -5.37 -3.79
C GLN A 301 9.29 -4.99 -3.96
N GLY A 302 9.85 -4.22 -3.03
CA GLY A 302 11.27 -3.88 -2.99
C GLY A 302 12.18 -5.10 -2.77
N GLU A 303 11.80 -6.01 -1.86
CA GLU A 303 12.51 -7.27 -1.60
C GLU A 303 12.45 -8.20 -2.81
N ARG A 304 11.28 -8.32 -3.45
CA ARG A 304 11.10 -9.11 -4.68
C ARG A 304 12.00 -8.63 -5.81
N LEU A 305 12.30 -7.33 -5.88
CA LEU A 305 13.13 -6.77 -6.95
C LEU A 305 14.53 -7.36 -6.97
N SER A 306 15.12 -7.66 -5.82
CA SER A 306 16.41 -8.33 -5.72
C SER A 306 16.35 -9.74 -6.31
N MET A 307 15.27 -10.48 -6.02
CA MET A 307 15.06 -11.83 -6.56
C MET A 307 14.79 -11.81 -8.06
N SER A 308 13.97 -10.86 -8.54
CA SER A 308 13.68 -10.66 -9.96
C SER A 308 14.94 -10.33 -10.76
N ALA A 309 15.83 -9.50 -10.18
CA ALA A 309 17.12 -9.17 -10.78
C ALA A 309 18.04 -10.39 -10.85
N PHE A 310 18.06 -11.22 -9.80
CA PHE A 310 18.85 -12.44 -9.76
C PHE A 310 18.32 -13.51 -10.75
N ALA A 311 16.99 -13.62 -10.87
CA ALA A 311 16.35 -14.58 -11.78
C ALA A 311 16.47 -14.19 -13.27
N SER A 312 16.87 -12.94 -13.58
CA SER A 312 17.17 -12.54 -14.96
C SER A 312 18.39 -13.31 -15.48
N THR A 313 18.35 -13.72 -16.77
CA THR A 313 19.41 -14.52 -17.42
C THR A 313 20.68 -13.68 -17.68
N TRP A 314 21.47 -13.47 -16.67
CA TRP A 314 22.69 -12.66 -16.74
C TRP A 314 23.98 -13.48 -16.88
N LEU A 315 23.94 -14.79 -16.57
CA LEU A 315 25.12 -15.66 -16.48
C LEU A 315 25.93 -15.74 -17.79
N ASP A 316 25.25 -15.68 -18.93
CA ASP A 316 25.91 -15.82 -20.25
C ASP A 316 26.21 -14.45 -20.89
N GLY A 317 26.02 -13.35 -20.17
CA GLY A 317 26.16 -11.99 -20.69
C GLY A 317 27.61 -11.46 -20.69
N PRO A 318 27.87 -10.34 -21.38
CA PRO A 318 29.19 -9.70 -21.38
C PRO A 318 29.52 -9.11 -19.99
N ARG A 319 30.81 -9.02 -19.66
CA ARG A 319 31.30 -8.50 -18.38
C ARG A 319 30.71 -7.12 -17.98
N ARG A 320 30.35 -6.28 -18.96
CA ARG A 320 29.71 -4.97 -18.71
C ARG A 320 28.33 -5.14 -18.11
N LEU A 321 27.52 -6.07 -18.63
CA LEU A 321 26.17 -6.37 -18.13
C LEU A 321 26.25 -6.92 -16.70
N HIS A 322 27.18 -7.85 -16.43
CA HIS A 322 27.38 -8.42 -15.11
C HIS A 322 27.70 -7.37 -14.05
N ARG A 323 28.65 -6.48 -14.33
CA ARG A 323 29.03 -5.42 -13.39
C ARG A 323 27.86 -4.48 -13.09
N LEU A 324 27.11 -4.09 -14.12
CA LEU A 324 25.98 -3.20 -13.95
C LEU A 324 24.85 -3.84 -13.15
N LEU A 325 24.53 -5.12 -13.45
CA LEU A 325 23.51 -5.87 -12.72
C LEU A 325 23.92 -6.11 -11.26
N LEU A 326 25.18 -6.43 -11.01
CA LEU A 326 25.70 -6.65 -9.66
C LEU A 326 25.58 -5.39 -8.80
N VAL A 327 25.92 -4.22 -9.34
CA VAL A 327 25.71 -2.93 -8.65
C VAL A 327 24.23 -2.67 -8.41
N PHE A 328 23.36 -2.97 -9.38
CA PHE A 328 21.93 -2.86 -9.24
C PHE A 328 21.39 -3.78 -8.12
N MET A 329 21.81 -5.06 -8.09
CA MET A 329 21.41 -6.02 -7.05
C MET A 329 21.85 -5.58 -5.65
N LEU A 330 23.09 -5.06 -5.51
CA LEU A 330 23.57 -4.50 -4.24
C LEU A 330 22.68 -3.33 -3.76
N ARG A 331 22.19 -2.52 -4.68
CA ARG A 331 21.24 -1.43 -4.32
C ARG A 331 19.86 -1.98 -3.96
N CYS A 332 19.37 -3.00 -4.65
CA CYS A 332 18.09 -3.67 -4.38
C CYS A 332 18.08 -4.48 -3.07
N ALA A 333 19.25 -4.89 -2.57
CA ALA A 333 19.37 -5.57 -1.27
C ALA A 333 18.91 -4.72 -0.08
N ARG A 334 18.75 -3.41 -0.30
CA ARG A 334 18.13 -2.49 0.67
C ARG A 334 16.79 -1.99 0.13
N PRO A 335 15.67 -2.68 0.44
CA PRO A 335 14.36 -2.31 -0.06
C PRO A 335 13.96 -0.89 0.41
N PRO A 336 13.18 -0.15 -0.39
CA PRO A 336 12.66 1.13 0.04
C PRO A 336 11.68 0.94 1.19
N THR A 337 11.83 1.73 2.24
CA THR A 337 10.96 1.70 3.41
C THR A 337 10.42 3.10 3.69
N ILE A 338 9.17 3.20 4.09
CA ILE A 338 8.59 4.45 4.58
C ILE A 338 8.69 4.42 6.10
N THR A 339 9.43 5.38 6.67
CA THR A 339 9.59 5.50 8.12
C THR A 339 8.78 6.67 8.66
N VAL A 340 8.16 6.49 9.81
CA VAL A 340 7.34 7.46 10.50
C VAL A 340 8.08 7.91 11.77
N GLY A 341 8.18 9.23 11.98
CA GLY A 341 8.91 9.78 13.11
C GLY A 341 10.39 9.40 13.15
N LYS A 342 10.99 9.04 12.01
CA LYS A 342 12.38 8.55 11.85
C LYS A 342 12.68 7.24 12.61
N THR A 343 11.73 6.67 13.34
CA THR A 343 11.95 5.52 14.23
C THR A 343 11.18 4.27 13.81
N TYR A 344 9.96 4.44 13.32
CA TYR A 344 9.08 3.32 13.03
C TYR A 344 8.86 3.17 11.52
N THR A 345 9.15 1.99 10.97
CA THR A 345 8.81 1.66 9.57
C THR A 345 7.32 1.35 9.47
N LEU A 346 6.64 1.86 8.43
CA LEU A 346 5.27 1.47 8.12
C LEU A 346 5.24 0.01 7.65
N SER A 347 4.89 -0.89 8.57
CA SER A 347 4.87 -2.34 8.33
C SER A 347 3.77 -3.02 9.13
N LYS A 348 3.38 -4.23 8.75
CA LYS A 348 2.45 -5.08 9.51
C LYS A 348 2.94 -5.29 10.95
N ARG A 349 4.26 -5.41 11.15
CA ARG A 349 4.87 -5.53 12.49
C ARG A 349 4.62 -4.30 13.34
N THR A 350 4.71 -3.12 12.75
CA THR A 350 4.42 -1.85 13.44
C THR A 350 2.96 -1.74 13.84
N PHE A 351 2.03 -2.19 12.99
CA PHE A 351 0.62 -2.24 13.33
C PHE A 351 0.36 -3.10 14.58
N VAL A 352 0.92 -4.31 14.66
CA VAL A 352 0.80 -5.17 15.84
C VAL A 352 1.43 -4.51 17.09
N ARG A 353 2.56 -3.82 16.95
CA ARG A 353 3.17 -3.06 18.06
C ARG A 353 2.25 -1.95 18.56
N ILE A 354 1.58 -1.25 17.68
CA ILE A 354 0.61 -0.19 18.00
C ILE A 354 -0.55 -0.78 18.80
N LEU A 355 -1.11 -1.91 18.34
CA LEU A 355 -2.18 -2.60 19.07
C LEU A 355 -1.76 -3.02 20.49
N ASN A 356 -0.59 -3.64 20.61
CA ASN A 356 -0.06 -4.03 21.90
C ASN A 356 0.20 -2.83 22.82
N GLY A 357 0.71 -1.72 22.27
CA GLY A 357 0.90 -0.47 23.00
C GLY A 357 -0.41 0.13 23.51
N SER A 358 -1.45 0.13 22.67
CA SER A 358 -2.80 0.58 23.05
C SER A 358 -3.38 -0.26 24.20
N TYR A 359 -3.22 -1.59 24.12
CA TYR A 359 -3.65 -2.51 25.17
C TYR A 359 -2.89 -2.28 26.49
N THR A 360 -1.58 -2.05 26.43
CA THR A 360 -0.77 -1.75 27.62
C THR A 360 -1.20 -0.44 28.28
N MET A 361 -1.42 0.62 27.50
CA MET A 361 -1.93 1.89 28.01
C MET A 361 -3.32 1.74 28.65
N PHE A 362 -4.20 0.97 28.02
CA PHE A 362 -5.52 0.67 28.58
C PHE A 362 -5.41 -0.01 29.94
N ASN A 363 -4.59 -1.07 30.06
CA ASN A 363 -4.39 -1.77 31.33
C ASN A 363 -3.84 -0.83 32.43
N MET A 364 -2.91 0.03 32.08
CA MET A 364 -2.36 1.03 33.02
C MET A 364 -3.45 2.00 33.49
N LEU A 365 -4.28 2.53 32.61
CA LEU A 365 -5.38 3.43 32.94
C LEU A 365 -6.44 2.72 33.82
N TYR A 366 -6.77 1.47 33.49
CA TYR A 366 -7.72 0.66 34.24
C TYR A 366 -7.23 0.37 35.67
N GLN A 367 -5.94 0.00 35.84
CA GLN A 367 -5.34 -0.21 37.16
C GLN A 367 -5.31 1.08 37.97
N PHE A 368 -5.00 2.21 37.36
CA PHE A 368 -5.00 3.49 38.02
C PHE A 368 -6.38 3.90 38.57
N GLN A 369 -7.44 3.56 37.80
CA GLN A 369 -8.83 3.81 38.20
C GLN A 369 -9.26 2.87 39.34
N ARG A 370 -8.80 1.62 39.37
CA ARG A 370 -9.15 0.64 40.39
C ARG A 370 -8.49 0.93 41.74
N ASN A 371 -7.34 1.61 41.73
CA ASN A 371 -6.59 1.97 42.94
C ASN A 371 -7.04 3.31 43.52
N LYS A 372 -8.03 3.99 42.95
CA LYS A 372 -8.70 5.17 43.49
C LYS A 372 -10.03 4.80 44.12
#